data_eab55bc22af37b2a692fe4d6d72f335c
#
_entry.id   eab55bc22af37b2a692fe4d6d72f335c
#
_cell.length_a   1.000
_cell.length_b   1.000
_cell.length_c   1.000
_cell.angle_alpha   90.00
_cell.angle_beta   90.00
_cell.angle_gamma   90.00
#
_symmetry.space_group_name_H-M   'P 1'
#
loop_
_entity.id
_entity.type
_entity.pdbx_description
1 polymer ?
#
loop_
_entity_poly.entity_id
_entity_poly.type
_entity_poly.pdbx_seq_one_letter_code
_entity_poly.pdbx_strand_id
1 'polypeptide(L)'
;MSKIVGIDLGTTHSAIAVVEAGMPGILADAEGRRLLPSVVHFPANGEPVVGVAAKRIQTVEPERTVVSAKRFMGRSENSLVKGEAASPVEVSALILKELRAQAEAALGESVDRAVITVPAYFNDAQRQATKLAGEQAGWKVERIINEPTAAALACGLQGLPEGDQVAVYDLGGGTFDLSILELREGVFQVLATHGNTALGGDDVDAAIAEWLETKVEGELDATGKARIREAAEQAKIALSSSDEYRIQLPFLKPDFSLEVNFSRADLESLARPILEQTKTHCRQALTDAGMKSTDLSQVILVGGQTRMPLVRRLVAEWFECAEYEEVRGDVRLGDSFHSADGPVLNTGVNPDEAVALGASIQGAVLSGEMTSTLLLDVTPLSLGVETFGGLMNVIIPRNSTIPAKAGEMFTNAVDGQRAMLVHVLQGERERAADNWSLGRFELEFESAPRGGARVGVQFEIDADGILQVLARDTTTGREKIVPIQSAVDVSDDRVQEMVEESVEHAFEDMDARRWVEAALKADEAVKAARDGLEAFRDELDNAQIIDEAIAAVEGLLQSADNDQGDLPALKAAVARLDQVTLPLADLIMDRAMEAMLRKQGVLD
;
A
#
# COMPACT_ATOMS: atom_id res chain seq x y z
N MET A 1 -19.81 -29.51 2.49
CA MET A 1 -18.76 -28.59 3.01
C MET A 1 -19.47 -27.33 3.42
N SER A 2 -19.03 -26.62 4.48
CA SER A 2 -19.62 -25.33 4.85
C SER A 2 -19.40 -24.33 3.72
N LYS A 3 -20.40 -23.50 3.42
CA LYS A 3 -20.29 -22.42 2.43
C LYS A 3 -19.18 -21.46 2.82
N ILE A 4 -18.50 -20.88 1.83
CA ILE A 4 -17.55 -19.79 2.02
C ILE A 4 -18.22 -18.52 1.52
N VAL A 5 -18.36 -17.53 2.40
CA VAL A 5 -18.94 -16.25 2.05
C VAL A 5 -17.85 -15.27 1.60
N GLY A 6 -18.22 -14.30 0.76
CA GLY A 6 -17.38 -13.17 0.41
C GLY A 6 -17.80 -11.93 1.18
N ILE A 7 -16.84 -11.23 1.77
CA ILE A 7 -17.09 -10.05 2.58
C ILE A 7 -16.29 -8.88 1.99
N ASP A 8 -17.00 -7.81 1.67
CA ASP A 8 -16.43 -6.49 1.48
C ASP A 8 -16.45 -5.75 2.82
N LEU A 9 -15.28 -5.60 3.44
CA LEU A 9 -15.12 -4.79 4.66
C LEU A 9 -14.78 -3.36 4.24
N GLY A 10 -15.80 -2.58 3.86
CA GLY A 10 -15.62 -1.23 3.36
C GLY A 10 -15.43 -0.17 4.45
N THR A 11 -14.86 0.99 4.10
CA THR A 11 -14.65 2.13 5.02
C THR A 11 -15.98 2.69 5.54
N THR A 12 -16.94 2.89 4.64
CA THR A 12 -18.25 3.49 4.96
C THR A 12 -19.36 2.46 5.08
N HIS A 13 -19.38 1.48 4.19
CA HIS A 13 -20.34 0.39 4.16
C HIS A 13 -19.63 -0.93 3.91
N SER A 14 -20.14 -1.98 4.53
CA SER A 14 -19.69 -3.36 4.33
C SER A 14 -20.81 -4.20 3.74
N ALA A 15 -20.45 -5.23 2.98
CA ALA A 15 -21.41 -6.14 2.36
C ALA A 15 -20.96 -7.59 2.48
N ILE A 16 -21.91 -8.52 2.47
CA ILE A 16 -21.65 -9.96 2.51
C ILE A 16 -22.42 -10.66 1.39
N ALA A 17 -21.76 -11.58 0.72
CA ALA A 17 -22.30 -12.31 -0.44
C ALA A 17 -21.98 -13.81 -0.34
N VAL A 18 -22.76 -14.60 -1.07
CA VAL A 18 -22.54 -16.05 -1.21
C VAL A 18 -22.84 -16.48 -2.64
N VAL A 19 -22.21 -17.54 -3.09
CA VAL A 19 -22.60 -18.22 -4.34
C VAL A 19 -23.60 -19.30 -4.01
N GLU A 20 -24.76 -19.28 -4.66
CA GLU A 20 -25.77 -20.34 -4.59
C GLU A 20 -26.14 -20.77 -6.01
N ALA A 21 -26.11 -22.08 -6.25
CA ALA A 21 -26.36 -22.64 -7.59
C ALA A 21 -25.52 -21.99 -8.72
N GLY A 22 -24.26 -21.62 -8.43
CA GLY A 22 -23.36 -21.00 -9.38
C GLY A 22 -23.59 -19.49 -9.60
N MET A 23 -24.48 -18.86 -8.86
CA MET A 23 -24.82 -17.44 -8.96
C MET A 23 -24.41 -16.69 -7.68
N PRO A 24 -23.58 -15.66 -7.77
CA PRO A 24 -23.26 -14.84 -6.61
C PRO A 24 -24.43 -13.92 -6.25
N GLY A 25 -24.73 -13.81 -4.96
CA GLY A 25 -25.81 -12.99 -4.43
C GLY A 25 -25.45 -12.31 -3.12
N ILE A 26 -25.87 -11.04 -2.96
CA ILE A 26 -25.72 -10.32 -1.69
C ILE A 26 -26.73 -10.88 -0.68
N LEU A 27 -26.26 -11.15 0.52
CA LEU A 27 -27.10 -11.52 1.66
C LEU A 27 -27.63 -10.23 2.30
N ALA A 28 -28.94 -10.02 2.25
CA ALA A 28 -29.59 -8.87 2.88
C ALA A 28 -29.91 -9.17 4.35
N ASP A 29 -30.04 -8.11 5.16
CA ASP A 29 -30.54 -8.22 6.52
C ASP A 29 -32.07 -8.48 6.58
N ALA A 30 -32.62 -8.58 7.79
CA ALA A 30 -34.05 -8.86 8.00
C ALA A 30 -34.97 -7.75 7.44
N GLU A 31 -34.48 -6.55 7.27
CA GLU A 31 -35.18 -5.41 6.68
C GLU A 31 -34.93 -5.26 5.18
N GLY A 32 -34.19 -6.19 4.58
CA GLY A 32 -33.89 -6.19 3.14
C GLY A 32 -32.76 -5.25 2.74
N ARG A 33 -32.00 -4.71 3.70
CA ARG A 33 -30.83 -3.85 3.41
C ARG A 33 -29.64 -4.73 3.00
N ARG A 34 -28.99 -4.35 1.93
CA ARG A 34 -27.88 -5.09 1.33
C ARG A 34 -26.50 -4.60 1.80
N LEU A 35 -26.44 -3.41 2.38
CA LEU A 35 -25.25 -2.76 2.88
C LEU A 35 -25.38 -2.49 4.37
N LEU A 36 -24.35 -2.84 5.13
CA LEU A 36 -24.21 -2.55 6.55
C LEU A 36 -23.32 -1.31 6.70
N PRO A 37 -23.80 -0.20 7.33
CA PRO A 37 -22.92 0.92 7.66
C PRO A 37 -21.75 0.43 8.56
N SER A 38 -20.52 0.76 8.19
CA SER A 38 -19.30 0.43 8.95
C SER A 38 -19.11 1.40 10.13
N VAL A 39 -20.12 1.44 10.99
CA VAL A 39 -20.22 2.35 12.14
C VAL A 39 -20.45 1.55 13.41
N VAL A 40 -19.68 1.87 14.46
CA VAL A 40 -19.81 1.22 15.78
C VAL A 40 -19.94 2.27 16.86
N HIS A 41 -21.00 2.18 17.67
CA HIS A 41 -21.21 3.02 18.85
C HIS A 41 -20.90 2.25 20.13
N PHE A 42 -20.15 2.86 21.02
CA PHE A 42 -19.78 2.32 22.33
C PHE A 42 -20.56 3.06 23.43
N PRO A 43 -21.72 2.53 23.88
CA PRO A 43 -22.48 3.18 24.91
C PRO A 43 -21.72 3.17 26.26
N ALA A 44 -21.98 4.17 27.12
CA ALA A 44 -21.35 4.24 28.44
C ALA A 44 -21.61 3.01 29.30
N ASN A 45 -22.75 2.35 29.10
CA ASN A 45 -23.14 1.10 29.74
C ASN A 45 -23.84 0.23 28.71
N GLY A 46 -23.34 -0.99 28.51
CA GLY A 46 -23.96 -1.97 27.61
C GLY A 46 -23.01 -2.47 26.53
N GLU A 47 -23.54 -3.27 25.64
CA GLU A 47 -22.81 -3.85 24.51
C GLU A 47 -22.66 -2.85 23.36
N PRO A 48 -21.58 -2.89 22.57
CA PRO A 48 -21.41 -2.09 21.38
C PRO A 48 -22.57 -2.29 20.39
N VAL A 49 -22.96 -1.21 19.72
CA VAL A 49 -24.03 -1.19 18.70
C VAL A 49 -23.40 -0.99 17.33
N VAL A 50 -23.80 -1.78 16.33
CA VAL A 50 -23.20 -1.75 14.98
C VAL A 50 -24.23 -1.32 13.93
N GLY A 51 -23.76 -0.73 12.84
CA GLY A 51 -24.52 -0.50 11.64
C GLY A 51 -25.51 0.67 11.74
N VAL A 52 -26.72 0.48 11.23
CA VAL A 52 -27.73 1.55 11.10
C VAL A 52 -28.09 2.17 12.44
N ALA A 53 -28.18 1.38 13.51
CA ALA A 53 -28.48 1.88 14.84
C ALA A 53 -27.35 2.79 15.36
N ALA A 54 -26.10 2.40 15.17
CA ALA A 54 -24.93 3.22 15.50
C ALA A 54 -24.87 4.52 14.68
N LYS A 55 -25.13 4.44 13.37
CA LYS A 55 -25.15 5.63 12.48
C LYS A 55 -26.18 6.67 12.94
N ARG A 56 -27.34 6.24 13.47
CA ARG A 56 -28.35 7.16 14.01
C ARG A 56 -27.92 7.87 15.29
N ILE A 57 -27.04 7.24 16.09
CA ILE A 57 -26.54 7.80 17.34
C ILE A 57 -25.34 8.71 17.10
N GLN A 58 -24.66 8.58 15.97
CA GLN A 58 -23.42 9.29 15.63
C GLN A 58 -23.48 10.80 15.84
N THR A 59 -24.60 11.43 15.49
CA THR A 59 -24.76 12.89 15.65
C THR A 59 -25.09 13.33 17.08
N VAL A 60 -25.52 12.39 17.94
CA VAL A 60 -25.86 12.66 19.34
C VAL A 60 -24.66 12.37 20.26
N GLU A 61 -23.96 11.27 20.02
CA GLU A 61 -22.78 10.85 20.79
C GLU A 61 -21.57 10.61 19.87
N PRO A 62 -21.06 11.65 19.16
CA PRO A 62 -19.98 11.50 18.19
C PRO A 62 -18.68 11.02 18.80
N GLU A 63 -18.35 11.41 20.05
CA GLU A 63 -17.12 11.01 20.73
C GLU A 63 -17.11 9.53 21.14
N ARG A 64 -18.25 8.86 21.09
CA ARG A 64 -18.42 7.44 21.40
C ARG A 64 -18.78 6.59 20.18
N THR A 65 -18.80 7.19 18.99
CA THR A 65 -19.18 6.52 17.75
C THR A 65 -18.03 6.56 16.76
N VAL A 66 -17.54 5.38 16.41
CA VAL A 66 -16.45 5.20 15.45
C VAL A 66 -17.00 5.05 14.05
N VAL A 67 -16.47 5.84 13.14
CA VAL A 67 -16.67 5.75 11.69
C VAL A 67 -15.32 5.58 11.00
N SER A 68 -15.33 5.06 9.78
CA SER A 68 -14.13 4.94 8.93
C SER A 68 -12.94 4.23 9.61
N ALA A 69 -13.21 3.24 10.49
CA ALA A 69 -12.19 2.51 11.25
C ALA A 69 -11.13 1.86 10.35
N LYS A 70 -11.49 1.50 9.12
CA LYS A 70 -10.59 0.88 8.13
C LYS A 70 -9.39 1.76 7.80
N ARG A 71 -9.52 3.10 7.83
CA ARG A 71 -8.43 4.06 7.63
C ARG A 71 -7.36 4.00 8.72
N PHE A 72 -7.64 3.35 9.85
CA PHE A 72 -6.73 3.21 10.98
C PHE A 72 -6.18 1.77 11.14
N MET A 73 -6.50 0.88 10.20
CA MET A 73 -6.00 -0.50 10.23
C MET A 73 -4.47 -0.54 10.14
N GLY A 74 -3.87 -1.44 10.92
CA GLY A 74 -2.41 -1.57 11.00
C GLY A 74 -1.72 -0.56 11.91
N ARG A 75 -2.44 0.41 12.48
CA ARG A 75 -1.89 1.37 13.46
C ARG A 75 -1.91 0.78 14.87
N SER A 76 -0.89 1.10 15.67
CA SER A 76 -0.77 0.69 17.07
C SER A 76 -1.60 1.55 18.04
N GLU A 77 -2.33 2.56 17.54
CA GLU A 77 -3.18 3.40 18.38
C GLU A 77 -4.27 2.61 19.07
N ASN A 78 -4.24 2.62 20.41
CA ASN A 78 -5.05 1.75 21.23
C ASN A 78 -6.49 2.19 21.40
N SER A 79 -6.92 3.35 20.88
CA SER A 79 -8.28 3.82 21.13
C SER A 79 -8.80 4.80 20.09
N LEU A 80 -9.78 4.35 19.33
CA LEU A 80 -10.62 5.21 18.47
C LEU A 80 -11.75 5.88 19.26
N VAL A 81 -11.94 5.52 20.53
CA VAL A 81 -12.97 6.08 21.41
C VAL A 81 -12.32 6.60 22.70
N LYS A 82 -12.61 7.85 23.05
CA LYS A 82 -12.06 8.48 24.25
C LYS A 82 -12.44 7.72 25.51
N GLY A 83 -11.46 7.17 26.21
CA GLY A 83 -11.63 6.48 27.48
C GLY A 83 -11.96 4.99 27.38
N GLU A 84 -11.97 4.39 26.20
CA GLU A 84 -12.19 2.96 25.98
C GLU A 84 -11.06 2.36 25.13
N ALA A 85 -10.76 1.09 25.32
CA ALA A 85 -9.77 0.36 24.51
C ALA A 85 -10.47 -0.24 23.28
N ALA A 86 -10.73 0.57 22.26
CA ALA A 86 -11.33 0.13 21.00
C ALA A 86 -10.30 0.34 19.88
N SER A 87 -9.50 -0.66 19.57
CA SER A 87 -8.58 -0.66 18.44
C SER A 87 -9.32 -0.75 17.10
N PRO A 88 -8.69 -0.35 15.99
CA PRO A 88 -9.27 -0.56 14.66
C PRO A 88 -9.64 -2.03 14.37
N VAL A 89 -8.84 -2.96 14.86
CA VAL A 89 -9.09 -4.41 14.75
C VAL A 89 -10.36 -4.81 15.49
N GLU A 90 -10.55 -4.35 16.73
CA GLU A 90 -11.75 -4.67 17.53
C GLU A 90 -13.02 -4.08 16.92
N VAL A 91 -12.95 -2.83 16.44
CA VAL A 91 -14.07 -2.19 15.73
C VAL A 91 -14.44 -2.97 14.47
N SER A 92 -13.44 -3.34 13.67
CA SER A 92 -13.66 -4.15 12.46
C SER A 92 -14.18 -5.54 12.77
N ALA A 93 -13.72 -6.15 13.86
CA ALA A 93 -14.23 -7.46 14.32
C ALA A 93 -15.71 -7.38 14.71
N LEU A 94 -16.17 -6.29 15.31
CA LEU A 94 -17.59 -6.09 15.62
C LEU A 94 -18.44 -5.97 14.34
N ILE A 95 -17.97 -5.27 13.33
CA ILE A 95 -18.63 -5.17 12.02
C ILE A 95 -18.71 -6.55 11.35
N LEU A 96 -17.59 -7.29 11.35
CA LEU A 96 -17.52 -8.65 10.78
C LEU A 96 -18.39 -9.66 11.54
N LYS A 97 -18.54 -9.49 12.83
CA LYS A 97 -19.45 -10.30 13.67
C LYS A 97 -20.92 -10.04 13.32
N GLU A 98 -21.28 -8.78 13.08
CA GLU A 98 -22.64 -8.41 12.66
C GLU A 98 -22.95 -8.98 11.28
N LEU A 99 -22.01 -8.89 10.32
CA LEU A 99 -22.16 -9.52 9.00
C LEU A 99 -22.32 -11.04 9.09
N ARG A 100 -21.64 -11.68 10.04
CA ARG A 100 -21.83 -13.10 10.32
C ARG A 100 -23.25 -13.41 10.76
N ALA A 101 -23.76 -12.66 11.74
CA ALA A 101 -25.12 -12.82 12.21
C ALA A 101 -26.15 -12.61 11.09
N GLN A 102 -25.92 -11.61 10.23
CA GLN A 102 -26.73 -11.34 9.02
C GLN A 102 -26.71 -12.54 8.07
N ALA A 103 -25.53 -13.11 7.79
CA ALA A 103 -25.39 -14.27 6.89
C ALA A 103 -26.07 -15.52 7.46
N GLU A 104 -25.88 -15.83 8.74
CA GLU A 104 -26.50 -16.96 9.43
C GLU A 104 -28.04 -16.85 9.43
N ALA A 105 -28.56 -15.63 9.63
CA ALA A 105 -30.00 -15.36 9.59
C ALA A 105 -30.56 -15.52 8.16
N ALA A 106 -29.86 -14.99 7.16
CA ALA A 106 -30.30 -15.07 5.75
C ALA A 106 -30.24 -16.51 5.19
N LEU A 107 -29.24 -17.28 5.56
CA LEU A 107 -29.01 -18.64 5.06
C LEU A 107 -29.73 -19.71 5.88
N GLY A 108 -30.12 -19.39 7.13
CA GLY A 108 -30.72 -20.34 8.06
C GLY A 108 -29.77 -21.46 8.54
N GLU A 109 -28.48 -21.28 8.36
CA GLU A 109 -27.42 -22.22 8.75
C GLU A 109 -26.20 -21.46 9.32
N SER A 110 -25.36 -22.13 10.11
CA SER A 110 -24.14 -21.54 10.64
C SER A 110 -23.09 -21.41 9.54
N VAL A 111 -22.42 -20.25 9.50
CA VAL A 111 -21.36 -19.93 8.54
C VAL A 111 -20.13 -19.45 9.30
N ASP A 112 -19.01 -20.12 9.06
CA ASP A 112 -17.75 -19.86 9.76
C ASP A 112 -16.55 -19.58 8.85
N ARG A 113 -16.74 -19.65 7.52
CA ARG A 113 -15.66 -19.49 6.53
C ARG A 113 -15.89 -18.27 5.65
N ALA A 114 -14.87 -17.45 5.48
CA ALA A 114 -14.96 -16.22 4.69
C ALA A 114 -13.71 -15.94 3.84
N VAL A 115 -13.94 -15.29 2.70
CA VAL A 115 -12.97 -14.49 1.97
C VAL A 115 -13.25 -13.04 2.32
N ILE A 116 -12.24 -12.29 2.77
CA ILE A 116 -12.38 -10.88 3.15
C ILE A 116 -11.53 -10.02 2.22
N THR A 117 -12.05 -8.86 1.80
CA THR A 117 -11.35 -7.98 0.90
C THR A 117 -10.60 -6.87 1.61
N VAL A 118 -9.54 -6.40 0.96
CA VAL A 118 -8.74 -5.26 1.38
C VAL A 118 -8.43 -4.38 0.16
N PRO A 119 -8.17 -3.09 0.34
CA PRO A 119 -7.62 -2.25 -0.72
C PRO A 119 -6.34 -2.86 -1.30
N ALA A 120 -6.13 -2.72 -2.60
CA ALA A 120 -4.94 -3.29 -3.26
C ALA A 120 -3.64 -2.71 -2.68
N TYR A 121 -3.68 -1.46 -2.24
CA TYR A 121 -2.54 -0.71 -1.72
C TYR A 121 -2.29 -0.90 -0.21
N PHE A 122 -3.06 -1.79 0.46
CA PHE A 122 -2.79 -2.14 1.86
C PHE A 122 -1.42 -2.82 2.02
N ASN A 123 -0.65 -2.32 2.98
CA ASN A 123 0.61 -2.92 3.38
C ASN A 123 0.40 -4.22 4.19
N ASP A 124 1.50 -4.92 4.48
CA ASP A 124 1.47 -6.18 5.21
C ASP A 124 0.78 -6.08 6.58
N ALA A 125 1.03 -5.00 7.35
CA ALA A 125 0.41 -4.78 8.66
C ALA A 125 -1.11 -4.62 8.58
N GLN A 126 -1.59 -3.88 7.60
CA GLN A 126 -3.02 -3.65 7.37
C GLN A 126 -3.73 -4.94 6.96
N ARG A 127 -3.08 -5.78 6.13
CA ARG A 127 -3.59 -7.10 5.73
C ARG A 127 -3.67 -8.05 6.92
N GLN A 128 -2.62 -8.13 7.73
CA GLN A 128 -2.60 -8.94 8.95
C GLN A 128 -3.66 -8.48 9.96
N ALA A 129 -3.80 -7.17 10.17
CA ALA A 129 -4.82 -6.60 11.06
C ALA A 129 -6.24 -6.94 10.58
N THR A 130 -6.49 -6.93 9.26
CA THR A 130 -7.78 -7.33 8.69
C THR A 130 -8.06 -8.81 8.89
N LYS A 131 -7.06 -9.67 8.68
CA LYS A 131 -7.17 -11.11 8.95
C LYS A 131 -7.47 -11.39 10.43
N LEU A 132 -6.73 -10.72 11.31
CA LEU A 132 -6.93 -10.82 12.77
C LEU A 132 -8.35 -10.37 13.18
N ALA A 133 -8.88 -9.28 12.60
CA ALA A 133 -10.25 -8.84 12.85
C ALA A 133 -11.27 -9.91 12.45
N GLY A 134 -11.06 -10.56 11.31
CA GLY A 134 -11.88 -11.70 10.87
C GLY A 134 -11.84 -12.86 11.87
N GLU A 135 -10.66 -13.25 12.32
CA GLU A 135 -10.47 -14.32 13.30
C GLU A 135 -11.12 -13.99 14.65
N GLN A 136 -10.99 -12.74 15.14
CA GLN A 136 -11.64 -12.26 16.35
C GLN A 136 -13.17 -12.24 16.23
N ALA A 137 -13.71 -12.01 15.04
CA ALA A 137 -15.14 -12.12 14.75
C ALA A 137 -15.64 -13.57 14.67
N GLY A 138 -14.73 -14.54 14.77
CA GLY A 138 -15.03 -15.98 14.73
C GLY A 138 -15.08 -16.57 13.33
N TRP A 139 -14.54 -15.85 12.32
CA TRP A 139 -14.37 -16.37 10.97
C TRP A 139 -13.10 -17.20 10.85
N LYS A 140 -13.16 -18.30 10.12
CA LYS A 140 -12.01 -18.89 9.49
C LYS A 140 -11.75 -18.11 8.19
N VAL A 141 -10.78 -17.23 8.20
CA VAL A 141 -10.40 -16.44 7.02
C VAL A 141 -9.63 -17.35 6.05
N GLU A 142 -10.31 -17.78 4.98
CA GLU A 142 -9.72 -18.68 3.97
C GLU A 142 -8.78 -17.94 3.03
N ARG A 143 -9.06 -16.66 2.76
CA ARG A 143 -8.26 -15.81 1.89
C ARG A 143 -8.52 -14.33 2.18
N ILE A 144 -7.45 -13.52 2.09
CA ILE A 144 -7.54 -12.07 1.89
C ILE A 144 -7.31 -11.80 0.41
N ILE A 145 -8.19 -11.00 -0.24
CA ILE A 145 -8.04 -10.62 -1.65
C ILE A 145 -8.19 -9.11 -1.84
N ASN A 146 -7.62 -8.58 -2.90
CA ASN A 146 -7.72 -7.16 -3.20
C ASN A 146 -9.11 -6.79 -3.75
N GLU A 147 -9.65 -5.63 -3.33
CA GLU A 147 -10.97 -5.13 -3.74
C GLU A 147 -11.11 -5.01 -5.26
N PRO A 148 -10.19 -4.36 -6.00
CA PRO A 148 -10.31 -4.25 -7.45
C PRO A 148 -10.26 -5.62 -8.15
N THR A 149 -9.52 -6.55 -7.59
CA THR A 149 -9.43 -7.91 -8.12
C THR A 149 -10.73 -8.69 -7.89
N ALA A 150 -11.33 -8.55 -6.71
CA ALA A 150 -12.66 -9.09 -6.44
C ALA A 150 -13.70 -8.49 -7.39
N ALA A 151 -13.68 -7.17 -7.60
CA ALA A 151 -14.59 -6.51 -8.54
C ALA A 151 -14.42 -7.01 -9.97
N ALA A 152 -13.19 -7.25 -10.44
CA ALA A 152 -12.93 -7.84 -11.75
C ALA A 152 -13.52 -9.25 -11.89
N LEU A 153 -13.46 -10.09 -10.84
CA LEU A 153 -14.11 -11.41 -10.83
C LEU A 153 -15.62 -11.29 -11.00
N ALA A 154 -16.27 -10.35 -10.32
CA ALA A 154 -17.71 -10.12 -10.46
C ALA A 154 -18.08 -9.66 -11.87
N CYS A 155 -17.26 -8.83 -12.51
CA CYS A 155 -17.45 -8.38 -13.88
C CYS A 155 -17.16 -9.48 -14.91
N GLY A 156 -16.17 -10.34 -14.67
CA GLY A 156 -15.77 -11.42 -15.57
C GLY A 156 -16.84 -12.46 -15.80
N LEU A 157 -17.71 -12.70 -14.82
CA LEU A 157 -18.90 -13.54 -15.02
C LEU A 157 -19.89 -12.97 -16.06
N GLN A 158 -19.78 -11.69 -16.42
CA GLN A 158 -20.60 -11.04 -17.45
C GLN A 158 -20.02 -11.20 -18.86
N GLY A 159 -18.91 -11.95 -19.02
CA GLY A 159 -18.40 -12.37 -20.33
C GLY A 159 -17.32 -11.47 -20.91
N LEU A 160 -16.28 -11.14 -20.14
CA LEU A 160 -15.06 -10.52 -20.69
C LEU A 160 -14.39 -11.49 -21.68
N PRO A 161 -14.04 -11.03 -22.90
CA PRO A 161 -13.29 -11.84 -23.86
C PRO A 161 -11.89 -12.21 -23.34
N GLU A 162 -11.38 -13.32 -23.83
CA GLU A 162 -9.99 -13.75 -23.60
C GLU A 162 -9.00 -12.76 -24.20
N GLY A 163 -8.00 -12.36 -23.40
CA GLY A 163 -6.99 -11.37 -23.79
C GLY A 163 -7.39 -9.93 -23.54
N ASP A 164 -8.60 -9.69 -23.01
CA ASP A 164 -9.04 -8.34 -22.66
C ASP A 164 -8.22 -7.78 -21.48
N GLN A 165 -7.85 -6.52 -21.63
CA GLN A 165 -7.17 -5.73 -20.60
C GLN A 165 -8.14 -4.69 -20.06
N VAL A 166 -8.33 -4.70 -18.75
CA VAL A 166 -9.30 -3.84 -18.08
C VAL A 166 -8.64 -3.03 -16.98
N ALA A 167 -9.11 -1.81 -16.78
CA ALA A 167 -8.78 -1.01 -15.61
C ALA A 167 -9.95 -1.05 -14.63
N VAL A 168 -9.69 -1.35 -13.36
CA VAL A 168 -10.65 -1.23 -12.27
C VAL A 168 -10.31 0.02 -11.47
N TYR A 169 -11.18 1.02 -11.57
CA TYR A 169 -11.10 2.28 -10.84
C TYR A 169 -12.03 2.19 -9.63
N ASP A 170 -11.45 1.95 -8.47
CA ASP A 170 -12.17 1.81 -7.21
C ASP A 170 -12.00 3.08 -6.37
N LEU A 171 -13.08 3.85 -6.22
CA LEU A 171 -13.12 5.04 -5.37
C LEU A 171 -14.23 4.86 -4.33
N GLY A 172 -13.81 4.45 -3.14
CA GLY A 172 -14.67 4.23 -2.00
C GLY A 172 -14.89 5.47 -1.14
N GLY A 173 -15.31 5.25 0.11
CA GLY A 173 -15.44 6.33 1.09
C GLY A 173 -14.10 6.80 1.62
N GLY A 174 -13.12 5.90 1.76
CA GLY A 174 -11.85 6.19 2.42
C GLY A 174 -10.60 5.91 1.60
N THR A 175 -10.70 5.10 0.56
CA THR A 175 -9.56 4.64 -0.23
C THR A 175 -9.81 4.80 -1.72
N PHE A 176 -8.73 4.95 -2.47
CA PHE A 176 -8.70 4.92 -3.91
C PHE A 176 -7.71 3.87 -4.39
N ASP A 177 -8.11 2.99 -5.28
CA ASP A 177 -7.26 2.02 -5.97
C ASP A 177 -7.53 2.01 -7.47
N LEU A 178 -6.46 1.92 -8.26
CA LEU A 178 -6.51 1.58 -9.67
C LEU A 178 -5.70 0.31 -9.92
N SER A 179 -6.33 -0.71 -10.48
CA SER A 179 -5.65 -1.92 -10.90
C SER A 179 -5.89 -2.18 -12.38
N ILE A 180 -4.82 -2.56 -13.08
CA ILE A 180 -4.86 -2.97 -14.48
C ILE A 180 -4.71 -4.48 -14.50
N LEU A 181 -5.68 -5.16 -15.14
CA LEU A 181 -5.77 -6.61 -15.17
C LEU A 181 -5.87 -7.09 -16.62
N GLU A 182 -5.35 -8.29 -16.86
CA GLU A 182 -5.53 -9.04 -18.12
C GLU A 182 -6.27 -10.35 -17.81
N LEU A 183 -7.24 -10.69 -18.66
CA LEU A 183 -7.85 -12.02 -18.63
C LEU A 183 -7.10 -12.93 -19.60
N ARG A 184 -6.37 -13.93 -19.06
CA ARG A 184 -5.57 -14.84 -19.85
C ARG A 184 -5.77 -16.29 -19.40
N GLU A 185 -6.18 -17.17 -20.33
CA GLU A 185 -6.43 -18.60 -20.07
C GLU A 185 -7.41 -18.85 -18.91
N GLY A 186 -8.43 -17.98 -18.78
CA GLY A 186 -9.38 -18.02 -17.67
C GLY A 186 -8.82 -17.55 -16.32
N VAL A 187 -7.64 -16.90 -16.31
CA VAL A 187 -6.98 -16.33 -15.13
C VAL A 187 -7.04 -14.81 -15.21
N PHE A 188 -7.52 -14.15 -14.16
CA PHE A 188 -7.32 -12.72 -13.99
C PHE A 188 -5.93 -12.47 -13.41
N GLN A 189 -5.07 -11.89 -14.20
CA GLN A 189 -3.73 -11.47 -13.79
C GLN A 189 -3.69 -9.97 -13.61
N VAL A 190 -3.34 -9.49 -12.41
CA VAL A 190 -3.02 -8.09 -12.19
C VAL A 190 -1.67 -7.78 -12.82
N LEU A 191 -1.62 -6.77 -13.66
CA LEU A 191 -0.40 -6.29 -14.32
C LEU A 191 0.27 -5.19 -13.49
N ALA A 192 -0.53 -4.27 -12.97
CA ALA A 192 -0.08 -3.19 -12.11
C ALA A 192 -1.22 -2.72 -11.20
N THR A 193 -0.86 -2.22 -10.02
CA THR A 193 -1.78 -1.54 -9.12
C THR A 193 -1.14 -0.28 -8.56
N HIS A 194 -1.97 0.75 -8.37
CA HIS A 194 -1.56 2.00 -7.75
C HIS A 194 -2.74 2.62 -7.01
N GLY A 195 -2.52 3.28 -5.86
CA GLY A 195 -3.65 3.77 -5.08
C GLY A 195 -3.24 4.74 -3.97
N ASN A 196 -4.25 5.16 -3.21
CA ASN A 196 -4.13 6.02 -2.05
C ASN A 196 -5.09 5.53 -0.96
N THR A 197 -4.58 5.14 0.18
CA THR A 197 -5.35 4.59 1.30
C THR A 197 -6.01 5.65 2.18
N ALA A 198 -5.80 6.95 1.87
CA ALA A 198 -6.35 8.10 2.57
C ALA A 198 -7.11 9.08 1.64
N LEU A 199 -7.62 8.60 0.50
CA LEU A 199 -8.35 9.39 -0.50
C LEU A 199 -9.69 8.76 -0.83
N GLY A 200 -10.80 9.51 -0.64
CA GLY A 200 -12.13 8.98 -0.97
C GLY A 200 -13.26 9.96 -0.73
N GLY A 201 -14.47 9.42 -0.60
CA GLY A 201 -15.69 10.19 -0.38
C GLY A 201 -15.70 10.98 0.93
N ASP A 202 -15.05 10.49 1.98
CA ASP A 202 -14.94 11.16 3.27
C ASP A 202 -14.18 12.50 3.17
N ASP A 203 -13.23 12.60 2.23
CA ASP A 203 -12.45 13.83 2.00
C ASP A 203 -13.30 14.88 1.28
N VAL A 204 -14.17 14.43 0.37
CA VAL A 204 -15.18 15.30 -0.24
C VAL A 204 -16.20 15.78 0.80
N ASP A 205 -16.65 14.89 1.70
CA ASP A 205 -17.55 15.26 2.80
C ASP A 205 -16.89 16.25 3.76
N ALA A 206 -15.59 16.07 4.04
CA ALA A 206 -14.82 17.00 4.85
C ALA A 206 -14.73 18.40 4.19
N ALA A 207 -14.45 18.48 2.90
CA ALA A 207 -14.40 19.75 2.17
C ALA A 207 -15.75 20.48 2.16
N ILE A 208 -16.86 19.73 2.00
CA ILE A 208 -18.21 20.30 2.11
C ILE A 208 -18.48 20.77 3.54
N ALA A 209 -18.10 19.97 4.54
CA ALA A 209 -18.27 20.32 5.95
C ALA A 209 -17.50 21.59 6.33
N GLU A 210 -16.25 21.72 5.91
CA GLU A 210 -15.45 22.94 6.08
C GLU A 210 -16.11 24.14 5.42
N TRP A 211 -16.61 23.98 4.18
CA TRP A 211 -17.34 25.03 3.50
C TRP A 211 -18.62 25.45 4.27
N LEU A 212 -19.36 24.50 4.84
CA LEU A 212 -20.54 24.78 5.68
C LEU A 212 -20.13 25.48 6.98
N GLU A 213 -19.03 25.09 7.61
CA GLU A 213 -18.52 25.73 8.82
C GLU A 213 -18.19 27.22 8.59
N THR A 214 -17.74 27.62 7.38
CA THR A 214 -17.53 29.04 7.04
C THR A 214 -18.80 29.88 7.09
N LYS A 215 -19.99 29.26 7.06
CA LYS A 215 -21.28 29.93 7.14
C LYS A 215 -21.80 30.09 8.59
N VAL A 216 -21.05 29.53 9.55
CA VAL A 216 -21.41 29.53 10.97
C VAL A 216 -20.47 30.47 11.73
N GLU A 217 -21.04 31.47 12.44
CA GLU A 217 -20.23 32.33 13.29
C GLU A 217 -19.83 31.61 14.59
N GLY A 218 -18.51 31.64 14.92
CA GLY A 218 -17.92 31.06 16.12
C GLY A 218 -17.87 29.54 16.09
N GLU A 219 -17.26 28.95 17.11
CA GLU A 219 -16.96 27.50 17.17
C GLU A 219 -18.23 26.65 17.38
N LEU A 220 -18.21 25.45 16.79
CA LEU A 220 -19.18 24.38 16.99
C LEU A 220 -18.64 23.35 18.00
N ASP A 221 -19.53 22.81 18.82
CA ASP A 221 -19.23 21.64 19.64
C ASP A 221 -19.16 20.36 18.79
N ALA A 222 -18.77 19.25 19.40
CA ALA A 222 -18.64 17.97 18.72
C ALA A 222 -19.94 17.51 18.04
N THR A 223 -21.09 17.76 18.68
CA THR A 223 -22.42 17.45 18.14
C THR A 223 -22.73 18.31 16.91
N GLY A 224 -22.45 19.61 16.96
CA GLY A 224 -22.63 20.53 15.83
C GLY A 224 -21.77 20.14 14.63
N LYS A 225 -20.51 19.80 14.86
CA LYS A 225 -19.60 19.31 13.81
C LYS A 225 -20.08 17.98 13.20
N ALA A 226 -20.53 17.04 14.03
CA ALA A 226 -21.07 15.77 13.54
C ALA A 226 -22.32 15.96 12.67
N ARG A 227 -23.22 16.88 13.05
CA ARG A 227 -24.42 17.23 12.26
C ARG A 227 -24.06 17.90 10.93
N ILE A 228 -23.04 18.77 10.90
CA ILE A 228 -22.54 19.35 9.65
C ILE A 228 -21.98 18.27 8.74
N ARG A 229 -21.18 17.33 9.27
CA ARG A 229 -20.60 16.24 8.48
C ARG A 229 -21.69 15.33 7.90
N GLU A 230 -22.70 14.97 8.68
CA GLU A 230 -23.84 14.18 8.17
C GLU A 230 -24.59 14.94 7.06
N ALA A 231 -24.82 16.24 7.22
CA ALA A 231 -25.47 17.05 6.21
C ALA A 231 -24.62 17.18 4.92
N ALA A 232 -23.30 17.23 5.04
CA ALA A 232 -22.36 17.22 3.93
C ALA A 232 -22.46 15.90 3.11
N GLU A 233 -22.42 14.75 3.78
CA GLU A 233 -22.60 13.42 3.15
C GLU A 233 -23.97 13.35 2.43
N GLN A 234 -25.04 13.77 3.09
CA GLN A 234 -26.39 13.77 2.50
C GLN A 234 -26.49 14.67 1.27
N ALA A 235 -25.90 15.88 1.34
CA ALA A 235 -25.87 16.81 0.22
C ALA A 235 -25.08 16.25 -0.96
N LYS A 236 -23.91 15.65 -0.73
CA LYS A 236 -23.10 14.97 -1.74
C LYS A 236 -23.90 13.87 -2.45
N ILE A 237 -24.57 13.01 -1.69
CA ILE A 237 -25.41 11.93 -2.23
C ILE A 237 -26.56 12.49 -3.05
N ALA A 238 -27.31 13.45 -2.53
CA ALA A 238 -28.46 14.06 -3.21
C ALA A 238 -28.06 14.73 -4.53
N LEU A 239 -26.93 15.45 -4.53
CA LEU A 239 -26.42 16.14 -5.72
C LEU A 239 -25.80 15.19 -6.79
N SER A 240 -25.69 13.92 -6.51
CA SER A 240 -25.38 12.92 -7.57
C SER A 240 -26.56 12.73 -8.53
N SER A 241 -27.80 13.04 -8.12
CA SER A 241 -29.00 12.90 -8.93
C SER A 241 -29.79 14.21 -9.15
N SER A 242 -29.51 15.26 -8.38
CA SER A 242 -30.17 16.58 -8.48
C SER A 242 -29.15 17.70 -8.73
N ASP A 243 -29.62 18.86 -9.19
CA ASP A 243 -28.75 20.02 -9.44
C ASP A 243 -28.61 20.93 -8.23
N GLU A 244 -29.59 20.89 -7.32
CA GLU A 244 -29.64 21.71 -6.12
C GLU A 244 -30.11 20.88 -4.93
N TYR A 245 -29.56 21.17 -3.77
CA TYR A 245 -29.96 20.57 -2.49
C TYR A 245 -30.02 21.65 -1.41
N ARG A 246 -31.13 21.70 -0.67
CA ARG A 246 -31.32 22.64 0.44
C ARG A 246 -30.89 21.97 1.74
N ILE A 247 -29.75 22.40 2.28
CA ILE A 247 -29.25 21.96 3.58
C ILE A 247 -29.98 22.75 4.68
N GLN A 248 -30.58 22.03 5.62
CA GLN A 248 -31.30 22.63 6.75
C GLN A 248 -30.84 21.97 8.06
N LEU A 249 -30.21 22.74 8.93
CA LEU A 249 -29.76 22.33 10.26
C LEU A 249 -30.40 23.22 11.32
N PRO A 250 -31.63 22.87 11.75
CA PRO A 250 -32.33 23.67 12.77
C PRO A 250 -31.59 23.52 14.11
N PHE A 251 -31.50 24.60 14.87
CA PHE A 251 -30.86 24.64 16.18
C PHE A 251 -29.45 24.03 16.16
N LEU A 252 -28.64 24.41 15.18
CA LEU A 252 -27.23 23.99 15.11
C LEU A 252 -26.42 24.51 16.31
N LYS A 253 -26.82 25.70 16.80
CA LYS A 253 -26.50 26.27 18.12
C LYS A 253 -27.80 26.71 18.80
N PRO A 254 -27.79 27.01 20.10
CA PRO A 254 -29.00 27.35 20.84
C PRO A 254 -29.87 28.42 20.14
N ASP A 255 -29.24 29.42 19.52
CA ASP A 255 -29.94 30.56 18.89
C ASP A 255 -29.63 30.66 17.38
N PHE A 256 -29.12 29.59 16.75
CA PHE A 256 -28.72 29.63 15.34
C PHE A 256 -29.15 28.35 14.60
N SER A 257 -29.78 28.57 13.46
CA SER A 257 -30.09 27.51 12.50
C SER A 257 -29.40 27.80 11.17
N LEU A 258 -28.75 26.81 10.59
CA LEU A 258 -28.12 26.95 9.27
C LEU A 258 -29.09 26.51 8.19
N GLU A 259 -29.27 27.37 7.19
CA GLU A 259 -30.01 27.07 5.98
C GLU A 259 -29.25 27.60 4.77
N VAL A 260 -28.90 26.69 3.85
CA VAL A 260 -28.07 26.99 2.67
C VAL A 260 -28.58 26.20 1.47
N ASN A 261 -28.71 26.86 0.34
CA ASN A 261 -28.83 26.17 -0.95
C ASN A 261 -27.44 25.84 -1.46
N PHE A 262 -27.21 24.56 -1.72
CA PHE A 262 -25.94 24.02 -2.19
C PHE A 262 -26.17 23.40 -3.57
N SER A 263 -25.44 23.88 -4.57
CA SER A 263 -25.58 23.42 -5.96
C SER A 263 -24.59 22.32 -6.31
N ARG A 264 -24.88 21.59 -7.37
CA ARG A 264 -23.91 20.64 -7.95
C ARG A 264 -22.62 21.34 -8.39
N ALA A 265 -22.70 22.56 -8.91
CA ALA A 265 -21.51 23.32 -9.30
C ALA A 265 -20.61 23.64 -8.09
N ASP A 266 -21.22 23.97 -6.93
CA ASP A 266 -20.47 24.18 -5.69
C ASP A 266 -19.78 22.88 -5.25
N LEU A 267 -20.52 21.76 -5.26
CA LEU A 267 -19.98 20.43 -4.96
C LEU A 267 -18.81 20.07 -5.89
N GLU A 268 -18.97 20.23 -7.19
CA GLU A 268 -17.94 19.90 -8.18
C GLU A 268 -16.70 20.78 -8.01
N SER A 269 -16.86 22.05 -7.63
CA SER A 269 -15.76 22.97 -7.34
C SER A 269 -14.94 22.52 -6.13
N LEU A 270 -15.60 22.04 -5.07
CA LEU A 270 -14.94 21.54 -3.86
C LEU A 270 -14.30 20.17 -4.08
N ALA A 271 -14.97 19.28 -4.82
CA ALA A 271 -14.52 17.91 -5.02
C ALA A 271 -13.39 17.79 -6.06
N ARG A 272 -13.35 18.68 -7.07
CA ARG A 272 -12.39 18.57 -8.19
C ARG A 272 -10.93 18.47 -7.75
N PRO A 273 -10.39 19.32 -6.85
CA PRO A 273 -8.99 19.22 -6.43
C PRO A 273 -8.65 17.87 -5.77
N ILE A 274 -9.62 17.29 -5.05
CA ILE A 274 -9.47 15.98 -4.39
C ILE A 274 -9.45 14.88 -5.44
N LEU A 275 -10.40 14.90 -6.38
CA LEU A 275 -10.52 13.88 -7.42
C LEU A 275 -9.34 13.91 -8.41
N GLU A 276 -8.80 15.09 -8.72
CA GLU A 276 -7.65 15.22 -9.63
C GLU A 276 -6.38 14.53 -9.11
N GLN A 277 -6.25 14.31 -7.80
CA GLN A 277 -5.17 13.51 -7.23
C GLN A 277 -5.16 12.08 -7.81
N THR A 278 -6.34 11.49 -8.02
CA THR A 278 -6.43 10.11 -8.57
C THR A 278 -5.84 10.00 -9.98
N LYS A 279 -5.76 11.10 -10.76
CA LYS A 279 -5.19 11.11 -12.11
C LYS A 279 -3.73 10.70 -12.16
N THR A 280 -2.96 11.11 -11.16
CA THR A 280 -1.53 10.76 -11.07
C THR A 280 -1.37 9.25 -10.91
N HIS A 281 -2.17 8.64 -10.03
CA HIS A 281 -2.18 7.19 -9.81
C HIS A 281 -2.61 6.42 -11.07
N CYS A 282 -3.60 6.94 -11.82
CA CYS A 282 -4.04 6.34 -13.08
C CYS A 282 -2.90 6.29 -14.11
N ARG A 283 -2.16 7.38 -14.25
CA ARG A 283 -1.01 7.45 -15.16
C ARG A 283 0.11 6.52 -14.73
N GLN A 284 0.39 6.46 -13.43
CA GLN A 284 1.45 5.62 -12.90
C GLN A 284 1.14 4.13 -13.11
N ALA A 285 -0.08 3.68 -12.84
CA ALA A 285 -0.48 2.30 -13.06
C ALA A 285 -0.38 1.90 -14.55
N LEU A 286 -0.79 2.78 -15.47
CA LEU A 286 -0.62 2.55 -16.91
C LEU A 286 0.86 2.46 -17.30
N THR A 287 1.70 3.33 -16.74
CA THR A 287 3.15 3.32 -16.98
C THR A 287 3.78 2.02 -16.47
N ASP A 288 3.43 1.60 -15.27
CA ASP A 288 3.94 0.38 -14.65
C ASP A 288 3.49 -0.89 -15.41
N ALA A 289 2.28 -0.87 -15.97
CA ALA A 289 1.80 -1.94 -16.85
C ALA A 289 2.42 -1.88 -18.27
N GLY A 290 3.14 -0.81 -18.61
CA GLY A 290 3.69 -0.59 -19.96
C GLY A 290 2.62 -0.32 -21.02
N MET A 291 1.46 0.24 -20.63
CA MET A 291 0.26 0.38 -21.45
C MET A 291 -0.15 1.84 -21.63
N LYS A 292 -0.96 2.06 -22.65
CA LYS A 292 -1.72 3.31 -22.86
C LYS A 292 -3.20 3.07 -22.56
N SER A 293 -3.96 4.14 -22.37
CA SER A 293 -5.42 4.06 -22.19
C SER A 293 -6.12 3.34 -23.36
N THR A 294 -5.62 3.51 -24.58
CA THR A 294 -6.15 2.86 -25.81
C THR A 294 -5.92 1.35 -25.88
N ASP A 295 -5.04 0.80 -25.04
CA ASP A 295 -4.80 -0.65 -24.99
C ASP A 295 -5.83 -1.35 -24.11
N LEU A 296 -6.58 -0.59 -23.30
CA LEU A 296 -7.65 -1.09 -22.45
C LEU A 296 -8.94 -1.32 -23.24
N SER A 297 -9.64 -2.43 -22.96
CA SER A 297 -10.98 -2.68 -23.49
C SER A 297 -12.06 -1.97 -22.66
N GLN A 298 -11.90 -1.93 -21.35
CA GLN A 298 -12.87 -1.34 -20.43
C GLN A 298 -12.21 -0.63 -19.25
N VAL A 299 -12.91 0.39 -18.71
CA VAL A 299 -12.66 0.98 -17.39
C VAL A 299 -13.88 0.69 -16.52
N ILE A 300 -13.71 -0.12 -15.49
CA ILE A 300 -14.77 -0.57 -14.58
C ILE A 300 -14.78 0.33 -13.37
N LEU A 301 -15.94 0.94 -13.09
CA LEU A 301 -16.11 1.82 -11.93
C LEU A 301 -16.65 1.06 -10.72
N VAL A 302 -15.93 1.13 -9.60
CA VAL A 302 -16.23 0.48 -8.32
C VAL A 302 -16.16 1.52 -7.20
N GLY A 303 -16.79 1.22 -6.07
CA GLY A 303 -16.86 2.12 -4.92
C GLY A 303 -17.96 3.17 -5.04
N GLY A 304 -18.61 3.47 -3.91
CA GLY A 304 -19.80 4.34 -3.87
C GLY A 304 -19.56 5.75 -4.39
N GLN A 305 -18.35 6.28 -4.27
CA GLN A 305 -18.00 7.63 -4.74
C GLN A 305 -18.03 7.75 -6.28
N THR A 306 -17.90 6.63 -7.02
CA THR A 306 -18.02 6.62 -8.49
C THR A 306 -19.44 6.87 -9.01
N ARG A 307 -20.43 6.94 -8.12
CA ARG A 307 -21.78 7.38 -8.46
C ARG A 307 -21.86 8.87 -8.76
N MET A 308 -20.89 9.66 -8.30
CA MET A 308 -20.83 11.09 -8.53
C MET A 308 -20.56 11.38 -10.02
N PRO A 309 -21.39 12.21 -10.69
CA PRO A 309 -21.25 12.49 -12.13
C PRO A 309 -19.87 13.06 -12.50
N LEU A 310 -19.30 13.93 -11.67
CA LEU A 310 -17.95 14.47 -11.88
C LEU A 310 -16.89 13.38 -11.97
N VAL A 311 -16.94 12.36 -11.10
CA VAL A 311 -15.97 11.24 -11.13
C VAL A 311 -16.05 10.52 -12.48
N ARG A 312 -17.25 10.16 -12.92
CA ARG A 312 -17.47 9.47 -14.20
C ARG A 312 -16.92 10.28 -15.37
N ARG A 313 -17.20 11.59 -15.40
CA ARG A 313 -16.73 12.52 -16.43
C ARG A 313 -15.20 12.60 -16.46
N LEU A 314 -14.56 12.80 -15.29
CA LEU A 314 -13.11 12.90 -15.18
C LEU A 314 -12.41 11.59 -15.58
N VAL A 315 -12.92 10.45 -15.14
CA VAL A 315 -12.35 9.14 -15.51
C VAL A 315 -12.49 8.90 -17.01
N ALA A 316 -13.67 9.18 -17.58
CA ALA A 316 -13.87 9.05 -19.03
C ALA A 316 -12.91 9.95 -19.83
N GLU A 317 -12.66 11.17 -19.35
CA GLU A 317 -11.69 12.09 -19.97
C GLU A 317 -10.24 11.59 -19.85
N TRP A 318 -9.83 11.10 -18.66
CA TRP A 318 -8.44 10.68 -18.42
C TRP A 318 -8.05 9.41 -19.16
N PHE A 319 -9.01 8.50 -19.34
CA PHE A 319 -8.81 7.26 -20.08
C PHE A 319 -9.20 7.38 -21.57
N GLU A 320 -9.63 8.57 -22.02
CA GLU A 320 -10.05 8.81 -23.40
C GLU A 320 -11.12 7.80 -23.87
N CYS A 321 -12.13 7.54 -22.99
CA CYS A 321 -13.13 6.53 -23.24
C CYS A 321 -13.88 6.77 -24.57
N ALA A 322 -14.28 5.67 -25.24
CA ALA A 322 -14.93 5.70 -26.55
C ALA A 322 -16.25 6.47 -26.53
N GLU A 323 -17.03 6.28 -25.49
CA GLU A 323 -18.30 6.98 -25.27
C GLU A 323 -18.46 7.34 -23.81
N TYR A 324 -18.85 8.58 -23.55
CA TYR A 324 -19.37 9.01 -22.26
C TYR A 324 -20.66 9.77 -22.46
N GLU A 325 -21.71 9.31 -21.82
CA GLU A 325 -22.99 10.00 -21.80
C GLU A 325 -23.41 10.22 -20.33
N GLU A 326 -23.60 11.47 -19.94
CA GLU A 326 -24.11 11.77 -18.61
C GLU A 326 -25.59 11.41 -18.56
N VAL A 327 -25.94 10.46 -17.68
CA VAL A 327 -27.32 10.04 -17.44
C VAL A 327 -27.77 10.55 -16.10
N ARG A 328 -28.89 11.30 -16.06
CA ARG A 328 -29.55 11.78 -14.83
C ARG A 328 -30.92 11.12 -14.72
N GLY A 329 -31.02 10.08 -13.88
CA GLY A 329 -32.23 9.27 -13.84
C GLY A 329 -32.51 8.65 -15.20
N ASP A 330 -33.68 8.91 -15.78
CA ASP A 330 -34.07 8.45 -17.13
C ASP A 330 -33.72 9.45 -18.25
N VAL A 331 -33.08 10.59 -17.91
CA VAL A 331 -32.76 11.66 -18.87
C VAL A 331 -31.29 11.61 -19.24
N ARG A 332 -31.01 11.44 -20.53
CA ARG A 332 -29.68 11.56 -21.11
C ARG A 332 -29.36 13.04 -21.34
N LEU A 333 -28.32 13.54 -20.71
CA LEU A 333 -27.85 14.91 -20.84
C LEU A 333 -26.58 14.91 -21.68
N GLY A 334 -26.67 15.46 -22.84
CA GLY A 334 -25.76 15.36 -23.96
C GLY A 334 -24.39 16.03 -23.82
N ASP A 335 -23.62 15.77 -22.78
CA ASP A 335 -22.18 15.99 -22.80
C ASP A 335 -21.52 14.63 -23.13
N SER A 336 -21.59 14.25 -24.38
CA SER A 336 -20.93 13.05 -24.90
C SER A 336 -19.66 13.43 -25.64
N PHE A 337 -18.57 12.76 -25.34
CA PHE A 337 -17.42 12.75 -26.23
C PHE A 337 -17.24 11.35 -26.79
N HIS A 338 -16.82 11.30 -28.05
CA HIS A 338 -16.58 10.06 -28.77
C HIS A 338 -15.09 10.00 -29.13
N SER A 339 -14.41 8.97 -28.64
CA SER A 339 -13.10 8.59 -29.14
C SER A 339 -13.26 7.28 -29.91
N ALA A 340 -12.78 7.20 -31.15
CA ALA A 340 -12.98 6.00 -31.98
C ALA A 340 -12.27 4.75 -31.45
N ASP A 341 -11.24 4.91 -30.61
CA ASP A 341 -10.32 3.85 -30.20
C ASP A 341 -10.14 3.74 -28.67
N GLY A 342 -10.97 4.39 -27.87
CA GLY A 342 -10.85 4.38 -26.40
C GLY A 342 -11.58 3.21 -25.74
N PRO A 343 -11.29 2.91 -24.46
CA PRO A 343 -11.99 1.89 -23.67
C PRO A 343 -13.45 2.25 -23.41
N VAL A 344 -14.26 1.24 -23.11
CA VAL A 344 -15.65 1.44 -22.66
C VAL A 344 -15.66 1.79 -21.18
N LEU A 345 -16.34 2.87 -20.79
CA LEU A 345 -16.60 3.16 -19.37
C LEU A 345 -17.74 2.26 -18.87
N ASN A 346 -17.39 1.23 -18.09
CA ASN A 346 -18.38 0.28 -17.57
C ASN A 346 -18.99 0.78 -16.25
N THR A 347 -20.25 1.19 -16.32
CA THR A 347 -21.07 1.60 -15.18
C THR A 347 -22.22 0.61 -14.91
N GLY A 348 -22.22 -0.56 -15.59
CA GLY A 348 -23.29 -1.55 -15.51
C GLY A 348 -23.26 -2.39 -14.23
N VAL A 349 -22.14 -2.42 -13.52
CA VAL A 349 -21.99 -3.14 -12.25
C VAL A 349 -22.43 -2.25 -11.11
N ASN A 350 -23.11 -2.82 -10.11
CA ASN A 350 -23.41 -2.07 -8.88
C ASN A 350 -22.10 -1.82 -8.11
N PRO A 351 -21.62 -0.57 -8.04
CA PRO A 351 -20.30 -0.27 -7.47
C PRO A 351 -20.19 -0.56 -5.97
N ASP A 352 -21.32 -0.67 -5.25
CA ASP A 352 -21.33 -0.98 -3.82
C ASP A 352 -21.38 -2.49 -3.52
N GLU A 353 -21.59 -3.33 -4.53
CA GLU A 353 -21.80 -4.78 -4.37
C GLU A 353 -20.75 -5.62 -5.07
N ALA A 354 -20.11 -5.07 -6.10
CA ALA A 354 -19.18 -5.79 -6.98
C ALA A 354 -18.08 -6.51 -6.21
N VAL A 355 -17.52 -5.85 -5.20
CA VAL A 355 -16.41 -6.37 -4.38
C VAL A 355 -16.87 -7.60 -3.57
N ALA A 356 -17.99 -7.52 -2.86
CA ALA A 356 -18.50 -8.64 -2.08
C ALA A 356 -18.91 -9.84 -2.97
N LEU A 357 -19.52 -9.55 -4.13
CA LEU A 357 -19.87 -10.57 -5.11
C LEU A 357 -18.62 -11.29 -5.64
N GLY A 358 -17.58 -10.56 -5.99
CA GLY A 358 -16.32 -11.14 -6.44
C GLY A 358 -15.61 -11.94 -5.36
N ALA A 359 -15.61 -11.46 -4.11
CA ALA A 359 -15.09 -12.20 -2.97
C ALA A 359 -15.84 -13.53 -2.76
N SER A 360 -17.18 -13.56 -2.98
CA SER A 360 -17.96 -14.79 -2.88
C SER A 360 -17.64 -15.79 -4.00
N ILE A 361 -17.34 -15.30 -5.21
CA ILE A 361 -16.87 -16.12 -6.32
C ILE A 361 -15.55 -16.78 -5.96
N GLN A 362 -14.61 -16.03 -5.39
CA GLN A 362 -13.35 -16.59 -4.91
C GLN A 362 -13.59 -17.66 -3.83
N GLY A 363 -14.55 -17.45 -2.93
CA GLY A 363 -14.97 -18.44 -1.96
C GLY A 363 -15.50 -19.73 -2.62
N ALA A 364 -16.30 -19.60 -3.67
CA ALA A 364 -16.83 -20.75 -4.43
C ALA A 364 -15.71 -21.49 -5.20
N VAL A 365 -14.71 -20.81 -5.70
CA VAL A 365 -13.52 -21.43 -6.29
C VAL A 365 -12.73 -22.20 -5.24
N LEU A 366 -12.51 -21.63 -4.05
CA LEU A 366 -11.79 -22.29 -2.94
C LEU A 366 -12.56 -23.51 -2.39
N SER A 367 -13.89 -23.50 -2.43
CA SER A 367 -14.71 -24.66 -2.04
C SER A 367 -14.79 -25.74 -3.12
N GLY A 368 -14.38 -25.44 -4.36
CA GLY A 368 -14.51 -26.34 -5.52
C GLY A 368 -15.90 -26.34 -6.16
N GLU A 369 -16.79 -25.41 -5.80
CA GLU A 369 -18.11 -25.25 -6.41
C GLU A 369 -18.03 -24.60 -7.80
N MET A 370 -16.98 -23.78 -8.03
CA MET A 370 -16.67 -23.18 -9.32
C MET A 370 -15.25 -23.55 -9.75
N THR A 371 -15.05 -23.84 -11.03
CA THR A 371 -13.76 -24.33 -11.55
C THR A 371 -13.11 -23.40 -12.58
N SER A 372 -13.72 -22.26 -12.89
CA SER A 372 -13.43 -21.55 -14.14
C SER A 372 -12.51 -20.33 -14.02
N THR A 373 -12.14 -19.88 -12.83
CA THR A 373 -11.38 -18.62 -12.75
C THR A 373 -10.36 -18.66 -11.64
N LEU A 374 -9.07 -18.55 -11.97
CA LEU A 374 -7.97 -18.34 -11.04
C LEU A 374 -7.68 -16.84 -10.96
N LEU A 375 -7.03 -16.46 -9.86
CA LEU A 375 -6.64 -15.10 -9.58
C LEU A 375 -5.15 -15.05 -9.27
N LEU A 376 -4.43 -14.18 -9.96
CA LEU A 376 -3.04 -13.84 -9.64
C LEU A 376 -2.95 -12.35 -9.33
N ASP A 377 -2.68 -12.05 -8.08
CA ASP A 377 -2.53 -10.69 -7.59
C ASP A 377 -1.07 -10.25 -7.54
N VAL A 378 -0.77 -9.00 -7.21
CA VAL A 378 0.58 -8.45 -7.13
C VAL A 378 0.84 -7.72 -5.82
N THR A 379 2.13 -7.64 -5.42
CA THR A 379 2.53 -6.79 -4.29
C THR A 379 2.51 -5.31 -4.71
N PRO A 380 1.88 -4.42 -3.92
CA PRO A 380 1.75 -3.01 -4.31
C PRO A 380 3.05 -2.21 -4.16
N LEU A 381 3.95 -2.64 -3.29
CA LEU A 381 5.20 -1.97 -2.96
C LEU A 381 6.37 -2.96 -2.97
N SER A 382 7.57 -2.43 -3.26
CA SER A 382 8.81 -3.18 -3.20
C SER A 382 9.14 -3.58 -1.77
N LEU A 383 9.71 -4.77 -1.60
CA LEU A 383 10.18 -5.32 -0.34
C LEU A 383 11.68 -5.55 -0.42
N GLY A 384 12.40 -5.17 0.62
CA GLY A 384 13.84 -5.26 0.64
C GLY A 384 14.44 -5.22 2.03
N VAL A 385 15.75 -5.11 2.08
CA VAL A 385 16.54 -5.01 3.32
C VAL A 385 17.46 -3.80 3.27
N GLU A 386 17.73 -3.25 4.46
CA GLU A 386 18.78 -2.25 4.60
C GLU A 386 20.15 -2.91 4.43
N THR A 387 20.97 -2.29 3.60
CA THR A 387 22.37 -2.69 3.38
C THR A 387 23.34 -1.66 3.94
N PHE A 388 24.62 -2.01 3.92
CA PHE A 388 25.68 -1.11 4.39
C PHE A 388 25.65 0.22 3.62
N GLY A 389 25.68 1.33 4.36
CA GLY A 389 25.51 2.67 3.81
C GLY A 389 24.07 3.21 3.93
N GLY A 390 23.15 2.49 4.59
CA GLY A 390 21.77 2.94 4.79
C GLY A 390 20.93 2.94 3.51
N LEU A 391 21.27 2.09 2.53
CA LEU A 391 20.53 1.93 1.28
C LEU A 391 19.56 0.76 1.37
N MET A 392 18.42 0.89 0.70
CA MET A 392 17.49 -0.23 0.49
C MET A 392 17.96 -1.09 -0.69
N ASN A 393 18.07 -2.38 -0.44
CA ASN A 393 18.26 -3.40 -1.47
C ASN A 393 16.96 -4.14 -1.69
N VAL A 394 16.35 -3.98 -2.86
CA VAL A 394 15.05 -4.58 -3.21
C VAL A 394 15.24 -6.08 -3.50
N ILE A 395 14.47 -6.93 -2.81
CA ILE A 395 14.44 -8.37 -3.00
C ILE A 395 13.22 -8.80 -3.83
N ILE A 396 12.04 -8.23 -3.55
CA ILE A 396 10.82 -8.42 -4.33
C ILE A 396 10.36 -7.04 -4.82
N PRO A 397 10.43 -6.77 -6.13
CA PRO A 397 9.95 -5.51 -6.70
C PRO A 397 8.42 -5.35 -6.57
N ARG A 398 7.93 -4.12 -6.55
CA ARG A 398 6.49 -3.83 -6.69
C ARG A 398 5.92 -4.45 -7.97
N ASN A 399 4.65 -4.71 -7.97
CA ASN A 399 3.92 -5.38 -9.06
C ASN A 399 4.45 -6.80 -9.37
N SER A 400 5.19 -7.43 -8.43
CA SER A 400 5.51 -8.86 -8.52
C SER A 400 4.28 -9.69 -8.20
N THR A 401 3.97 -10.66 -9.06
CA THR A 401 2.85 -11.59 -8.86
C THR A 401 3.01 -12.39 -7.56
N ILE A 402 1.94 -12.49 -6.79
CA ILE A 402 1.90 -13.28 -5.55
C ILE A 402 1.04 -14.55 -5.71
N PRO A 403 1.39 -15.67 -5.01
CA PRO A 403 2.50 -15.81 -4.06
C PRO A 403 3.87 -15.73 -4.72
N ALA A 404 4.83 -15.12 -4.02
CA ALA A 404 6.18 -14.88 -4.51
C ALA A 404 7.24 -15.31 -3.50
N LYS A 405 8.39 -15.74 -4.01
CA LYS A 405 9.53 -16.13 -3.20
C LYS A 405 10.82 -15.70 -3.89
N ALA A 406 11.59 -14.87 -3.20
CA ALA A 406 12.90 -14.41 -3.68
C ALA A 406 13.89 -14.31 -2.53
N GLY A 407 15.19 -14.32 -2.82
CA GLY A 407 16.20 -14.21 -1.79
C GLY A 407 17.54 -13.81 -2.34
N GLU A 408 18.37 -13.27 -1.46
CA GLU A 408 19.71 -12.80 -1.78
C GLU A 408 20.72 -13.20 -0.71
N MET A 409 22.01 -13.26 -1.10
CA MET A 409 23.11 -13.63 -0.23
C MET A 409 23.86 -12.40 0.27
N PHE A 410 23.97 -12.29 1.58
CA PHE A 410 24.70 -11.23 2.26
C PHE A 410 25.93 -11.75 2.98
N THR A 411 26.86 -10.85 3.28
CA THR A 411 28.10 -11.16 3.96
C THR A 411 28.37 -10.16 5.10
N ASN A 412 29.30 -10.49 6.00
CA ASN A 412 29.70 -9.61 7.08
C ASN A 412 30.53 -8.41 6.59
N ALA A 413 30.29 -7.23 7.18
CA ALA A 413 30.95 -5.99 6.81
C ALA A 413 32.33 -5.79 7.47
N VAL A 414 32.57 -6.42 8.64
CA VAL A 414 33.80 -6.26 9.43
C VAL A 414 34.35 -7.61 9.88
N ASP A 415 35.68 -7.65 10.12
CA ASP A 415 36.35 -8.83 10.65
C ASP A 415 35.84 -9.17 12.05
N GLY A 416 35.66 -10.47 12.31
CA GLY A 416 35.25 -10.93 13.63
C GLY A 416 33.78 -10.72 13.97
N GLN A 417 32.97 -10.20 13.05
CA GLN A 417 31.53 -10.05 13.22
C GLN A 417 30.88 -11.42 13.49
N ARG A 418 29.90 -11.45 14.40
CA ARG A 418 29.21 -12.68 14.85
C ARG A 418 27.70 -12.66 14.68
N ALA A 419 27.15 -11.53 14.27
CA ALA A 419 25.73 -11.38 14.02
C ALA A 419 25.48 -10.38 12.88
N MET A 420 24.38 -10.55 12.19
CA MET A 420 23.89 -9.62 11.16
C MET A 420 22.50 -9.15 11.56
N LEU A 421 22.33 -7.84 11.60
CA LEU A 421 21.02 -7.23 11.73
C LEU A 421 20.34 -7.23 10.38
N VAL A 422 19.22 -7.93 10.28
CA VAL A 422 18.32 -7.89 9.10
C VAL A 422 17.22 -6.88 9.40
N HIS A 423 17.25 -5.75 8.69
CA HIS A 423 16.23 -4.73 8.75
C HIS A 423 15.36 -4.83 7.51
N VAL A 424 14.10 -5.25 7.69
CA VAL A 424 13.13 -5.49 6.62
C VAL A 424 12.41 -4.19 6.32
N LEU A 425 12.36 -3.84 5.05
CA LEU A 425 11.83 -2.58 4.54
C LEU A 425 10.75 -2.82 3.47
N GLN A 426 9.81 -1.89 3.40
CA GLN A 426 8.82 -1.79 2.33
C GLN A 426 8.77 -0.35 1.82
N GLY A 427 8.81 -0.14 0.52
CA GLY A 427 8.74 1.18 -0.14
C GLY A 427 9.54 1.26 -1.42
N GLU A 428 9.63 2.45 -1.98
CA GLU A 428 10.22 2.72 -3.31
C GLU A 428 11.42 3.68 -3.25
N ARG A 429 11.86 4.09 -2.04
CA ARG A 429 12.97 5.04 -1.87
C ARG A 429 14.31 4.30 -1.78
N GLU A 430 15.37 4.92 -2.32
CA GLU A 430 16.71 4.33 -2.31
C GLU A 430 17.33 4.28 -0.91
N ARG A 431 16.99 5.22 -0.04
CA ARG A 431 17.48 5.25 1.34
C ARG A 431 16.60 4.43 2.26
N ALA A 432 17.20 3.60 3.10
CA ALA A 432 16.48 2.78 4.07
C ALA A 432 15.63 3.60 5.05
N ALA A 433 16.12 4.79 5.44
CA ALA A 433 15.43 5.68 6.37
C ALA A 433 14.13 6.27 5.81
N ASP A 434 14.02 6.35 4.48
CA ASP A 434 12.88 6.92 3.78
C ASP A 434 11.84 5.85 3.38
N ASN A 435 12.06 4.59 3.78
CA ASN A 435 11.15 3.47 3.58
C ASN A 435 10.57 2.98 4.91
N TRP A 436 9.51 2.20 4.85
CA TRP A 436 8.92 1.62 6.06
C TRP A 436 9.72 0.48 6.61
N SER A 437 9.96 0.57 7.90
CA SER A 437 10.50 -0.54 8.67
C SER A 437 9.38 -1.52 9.01
N LEU A 438 9.40 -2.69 8.39
CA LEU A 438 8.48 -3.78 8.75
C LEU A 438 8.97 -4.57 9.97
N GLY A 439 10.26 -4.47 10.30
CA GLY A 439 10.83 -5.11 11.48
C GLY A 439 12.35 -5.28 11.41
N ARG A 440 12.94 -5.57 12.56
CA ARG A 440 14.38 -5.82 12.70
C ARG A 440 14.61 -7.08 13.51
N PHE A 441 15.54 -7.90 13.08
CA PHE A 441 15.98 -9.06 13.84
C PHE A 441 17.45 -9.39 13.58
N GLU A 442 18.08 -10.04 14.53
CA GLU A 442 19.47 -10.50 14.39
C GLU A 442 19.52 -11.98 14.07
N LEU A 443 20.45 -12.34 13.16
CA LEU A 443 20.90 -13.70 12.93
C LEU A 443 22.36 -13.83 13.38
N GLU A 444 22.60 -14.73 14.34
CA GLU A 444 23.93 -15.06 14.80
C GLU A 444 24.61 -16.07 13.88
N PHE A 445 25.91 -15.88 13.62
CA PHE A 445 26.76 -16.79 12.86
C PHE A 445 28.16 -16.91 13.48
N GLU A 446 28.95 -17.86 13.03
CA GLU A 446 30.32 -18.00 13.49
C GLU A 446 31.18 -16.82 13.02
N SER A 447 32.12 -16.39 13.93
CA SER A 447 33.03 -15.29 13.63
C SER A 447 33.81 -15.57 12.33
N ALA A 448 33.71 -14.65 11.39
CA ALA A 448 34.34 -14.79 10.07
C ALA A 448 35.15 -13.52 9.72
N PRO A 449 36.18 -13.67 8.89
CA PRO A 449 36.82 -12.52 8.24
C PRO A 449 35.79 -11.73 7.44
N ARG A 450 36.03 -10.44 7.19
CA ARG A 450 35.20 -9.63 6.31
C ARG A 450 34.92 -10.32 4.99
N GLY A 451 33.66 -10.36 4.57
CA GLY A 451 33.22 -11.06 3.36
C GLY A 451 33.19 -12.59 3.48
N GLY A 452 33.53 -13.18 4.65
CA GLY A 452 33.58 -14.61 4.86
C GLY A 452 32.27 -15.27 5.26
N ALA A 453 31.39 -14.57 5.97
CA ALA A 453 30.09 -15.09 6.32
C ALA A 453 29.17 -15.21 5.08
N ARG A 454 28.27 -16.18 5.10
CA ARG A 454 27.32 -16.46 4.02
C ARG A 454 25.91 -16.54 4.60
N VAL A 455 25.19 -15.41 4.59
CA VAL A 455 23.83 -15.29 5.12
C VAL A 455 22.87 -15.12 3.96
N GLY A 456 22.01 -16.12 3.73
CA GLY A 456 20.89 -16.01 2.80
C GLY A 456 19.69 -15.36 3.49
N VAL A 457 19.15 -14.32 2.92
CA VAL A 457 17.88 -13.71 3.35
C VAL A 457 16.85 -13.95 2.26
N GLN A 458 15.76 -14.61 2.61
CA GLN A 458 14.70 -14.98 1.69
C GLN A 458 13.37 -14.40 2.17
N PHE A 459 12.68 -13.79 1.25
CA PHE A 459 11.33 -13.28 1.42
C PHE A 459 10.33 -14.24 0.78
N GLU A 460 9.24 -14.49 1.45
CA GLU A 460 8.13 -15.30 0.95
C GLU A 460 6.82 -14.57 1.25
N ILE A 461 6.11 -14.17 0.18
CA ILE A 461 4.78 -13.57 0.26
C ILE A 461 3.79 -14.67 -0.08
N ASP A 462 2.84 -14.91 0.79
CA ASP A 462 1.76 -15.86 0.56
C ASP A 462 0.67 -15.30 -0.37
N ALA A 463 -0.35 -16.11 -0.61
CA ALA A 463 -1.47 -15.71 -1.46
C ALA A 463 -2.40 -14.65 -0.80
N ASP A 464 -2.26 -14.40 0.49
CA ASP A 464 -2.96 -13.34 1.24
C ASP A 464 -2.19 -12.01 1.16
N GLY A 465 -0.97 -12.02 0.58
CA GLY A 465 -0.06 -10.88 0.54
C GLY A 465 0.71 -10.67 1.83
N ILE A 466 0.80 -11.69 2.69
CA ILE A 466 1.47 -11.62 4.00
C ILE A 466 2.93 -12.09 3.84
N LEU A 467 3.86 -11.29 4.38
CA LEU A 467 5.29 -11.49 4.27
C LEU A 467 5.85 -12.36 5.42
N GLN A 468 6.65 -13.35 5.06
CA GLN A 468 7.56 -14.05 5.96
C GLN A 468 9.01 -13.87 5.51
N VAL A 469 9.92 -13.67 6.46
CA VAL A 469 11.34 -13.54 6.18
C VAL A 469 12.12 -14.65 6.85
N LEU A 470 12.89 -15.39 6.04
CA LEU A 470 13.83 -16.40 6.48
C LEU A 470 15.24 -15.86 6.34
N ALA A 471 15.99 -15.78 7.42
CA ALA A 471 17.45 -15.59 7.36
C ALA A 471 18.17 -16.90 7.74
N ARG A 472 19.16 -17.30 6.95
CA ARG A 472 19.91 -18.55 7.14
C ARG A 472 21.41 -18.34 6.95
N ASP A 473 22.20 -18.73 7.92
CA ASP A 473 23.64 -18.95 7.74
C ASP A 473 23.84 -20.25 6.94
N THR A 474 24.29 -20.13 5.71
CA THR A 474 24.45 -21.28 4.82
C THR A 474 25.63 -22.17 5.19
N THR A 475 26.55 -21.69 6.05
CA THR A 475 27.70 -22.45 6.52
C THR A 475 27.33 -23.38 7.67
N THR A 476 26.61 -22.88 8.66
CA THR A 476 26.23 -23.65 9.86
C THR A 476 24.82 -24.26 9.76
N GLY A 477 24.00 -23.78 8.83
CA GLY A 477 22.60 -24.16 8.70
C GLY A 477 21.69 -23.52 9.76
N ARG A 478 22.20 -22.62 10.61
CA ARG A 478 21.35 -21.86 11.54
C ARG A 478 20.39 -21.00 10.78
N GLU A 479 19.12 -21.03 11.18
CA GLU A 479 18.08 -20.25 10.53
C GLU A 479 17.18 -19.55 11.55
N LYS A 480 16.60 -18.44 11.13
CA LYS A 480 15.59 -17.71 11.87
C LYS A 480 14.48 -17.33 10.91
N ILE A 481 13.28 -17.82 11.17
CA ILE A 481 12.06 -17.45 10.45
C ILE A 481 11.35 -16.42 11.31
N VAL A 482 11.07 -15.27 10.73
CA VAL A 482 10.35 -14.20 11.41
C VAL A 482 9.11 -13.87 10.58
N PRO A 483 7.91 -14.18 11.11
CA PRO A 483 6.71 -13.55 10.57
C PRO A 483 6.83 -12.06 10.83
N ILE A 484 6.74 -11.27 9.79
CA ILE A 484 6.84 -9.83 9.93
C ILE A 484 5.54 -9.31 10.50
N GLN A 485 5.58 -8.90 11.75
CA GLN A 485 4.52 -8.12 12.37
C GLN A 485 5.00 -6.68 12.36
N SER A 486 4.39 -5.85 11.53
CA SER A 486 4.76 -4.43 11.49
C SER A 486 4.60 -3.82 12.88
N ALA A 487 5.71 -3.32 13.41
CA ALA A 487 5.76 -2.65 14.72
C ALA A 487 5.60 -1.12 14.58
N VAL A 488 5.27 -0.61 13.39
CA VAL A 488 5.33 0.83 13.10
C VAL A 488 3.93 1.38 12.84
N ASP A 489 3.60 2.40 13.62
CA ASP A 489 2.51 3.34 13.41
C ASP A 489 2.79 4.18 12.15
N VAL A 490 2.28 3.76 11.01
CA VAL A 490 2.42 4.55 9.79
C VAL A 490 1.07 5.14 9.43
N SER A 491 0.99 6.47 9.41
CA SER A 491 -0.19 7.15 8.89
C SER A 491 -0.27 6.96 7.37
N ASP A 492 -1.46 6.75 6.86
CA ASP A 492 -1.69 6.56 5.42
C ASP A 492 -1.20 7.76 4.58
N ASP A 493 -1.26 8.98 5.15
CA ASP A 493 -0.70 10.19 4.54
C ASP A 493 0.80 10.04 4.27
N ARG A 494 1.52 9.36 5.15
CA ARG A 494 2.95 9.13 4.98
C ARG A 494 3.28 8.05 3.94
N VAL A 495 2.36 7.09 3.73
CA VAL A 495 2.46 6.11 2.61
C VAL A 495 2.44 6.85 1.30
N GLN A 496 1.46 7.72 1.17
CA GLN A 496 1.23 8.51 -0.02
C GLN A 496 2.38 9.49 -0.27
N GLU A 497 2.79 10.23 0.77
CA GLU A 497 3.98 11.09 0.69
C GLU A 497 5.20 10.33 0.17
N MET A 498 5.49 9.14 0.70
CA MET A 498 6.65 8.35 0.25
C MET A 498 6.58 7.93 -1.20
N VAL A 499 5.41 7.58 -1.72
CA VAL A 499 5.26 7.20 -3.13
C VAL A 499 5.36 8.42 -4.03
N GLU A 500 4.73 9.53 -3.66
CA GLU A 500 4.87 10.81 -4.39
C GLU A 500 6.31 11.33 -4.30
N GLU A 501 6.90 11.34 -3.10
CA GLU A 501 8.30 11.68 -2.89
C GLU A 501 9.25 10.77 -3.69
N SER A 502 8.94 9.47 -3.86
CA SER A 502 9.79 8.57 -4.66
C SER A 502 9.83 8.96 -6.13
N VAL A 503 8.76 9.54 -6.66
CA VAL A 503 8.69 10.04 -8.04
C VAL A 503 9.34 11.43 -8.14
N GLU A 504 9.04 12.33 -7.18
CA GLU A 504 9.61 13.68 -7.16
C GLU A 504 11.13 13.67 -6.93
N HIS A 505 11.60 12.80 -6.02
CA HIS A 505 13.01 12.70 -5.64
C HIS A 505 13.78 11.60 -6.37
N ALA A 506 13.20 10.93 -7.39
CA ALA A 506 13.84 9.80 -8.08
C ALA A 506 15.26 10.10 -8.58
N PHE A 507 15.51 11.30 -9.09
CA PHE A 507 16.87 11.71 -9.53
C PHE A 507 17.79 12.00 -8.34
N GLU A 508 17.28 12.65 -7.28
CA GLU A 508 18.04 12.96 -6.07
C GLU A 508 18.41 11.67 -5.32
N ASP A 509 17.48 10.74 -5.21
CA ASP A 509 17.68 9.42 -4.60
C ASP A 509 18.72 8.61 -5.38
N MET A 510 18.64 8.60 -6.70
CA MET A 510 19.61 7.91 -7.55
C MET A 510 21.02 8.54 -7.43
N ASP A 511 21.13 9.86 -7.31
CA ASP A 511 22.40 10.55 -7.11
C ASP A 511 22.94 10.31 -5.70
N ALA A 512 22.08 10.30 -4.68
CA ALA A 512 22.44 9.93 -3.32
C ALA A 512 22.97 8.49 -3.24
N ARG A 513 22.29 7.53 -3.86
CA ARG A 513 22.77 6.14 -3.97
C ARG A 513 24.14 6.05 -4.62
N ARG A 514 24.32 6.72 -5.76
CA ARG A 514 25.61 6.75 -6.47
C ARG A 514 26.73 7.36 -5.63
N TRP A 515 26.39 8.39 -4.83
CA TRP A 515 27.35 8.98 -3.91
C TRP A 515 27.72 8.00 -2.80
N VAL A 516 26.74 7.39 -2.10
CA VAL A 516 26.99 6.42 -1.02
C VAL A 516 27.83 5.25 -1.50
N GLU A 517 27.50 4.68 -2.67
CA GLU A 517 28.29 3.58 -3.28
C GLU A 517 29.73 3.99 -3.60
N ALA A 518 29.92 5.21 -4.09
CA ALA A 518 31.25 5.74 -4.38
C ALA A 518 32.04 6.05 -3.10
N ALA A 519 31.39 6.60 -2.07
CA ALA A 519 31.97 6.91 -0.77
C ALA A 519 32.43 5.63 -0.07
N LEU A 520 31.63 4.56 -0.08
CA LEU A 520 32.01 3.27 0.48
C LEU A 520 33.26 2.67 -0.21
N LYS A 521 33.32 2.74 -1.54
CA LYS A 521 34.51 2.32 -2.29
C LYS A 521 35.73 3.17 -1.99
N ALA A 522 35.52 4.48 -1.82
CA ALA A 522 36.59 5.42 -1.46
C ALA A 522 37.17 5.11 -0.07
N ASP A 523 36.30 4.87 0.94
CA ASP A 523 36.73 4.48 2.28
C ASP A 523 37.52 3.17 2.29
N GLU A 524 37.09 2.19 1.47
CA GLU A 524 37.82 0.92 1.31
C GLU A 524 39.21 1.13 0.70
N ALA A 525 39.29 1.95 -0.35
CA ALA A 525 40.55 2.27 -1.00
C ALA A 525 41.50 3.02 -0.07
N VAL A 526 41.00 4.00 0.70
CA VAL A 526 41.76 4.75 1.71
C VAL A 526 42.27 3.81 2.79
N LYS A 527 41.42 2.94 3.33
CA LYS A 527 41.81 1.97 4.36
C LYS A 527 42.90 1.03 3.85
N ALA A 528 42.71 0.43 2.67
CA ALA A 528 43.73 -0.46 2.08
C ALA A 528 45.06 0.25 1.84
N ALA A 529 45.02 1.50 1.35
CA ALA A 529 46.23 2.30 1.15
C ALA A 529 46.94 2.64 2.46
N ARG A 530 46.19 2.96 3.54
CA ARG A 530 46.75 3.23 4.89
C ARG A 530 47.37 1.99 5.49
N ASP A 531 46.67 0.86 5.47
CA ASP A 531 47.16 -0.40 6.01
C ASP A 531 48.46 -0.84 5.28
N GLY A 532 48.50 -0.64 3.97
CA GLY A 532 49.69 -0.91 3.17
C GLY A 532 50.86 0.05 3.46
N LEU A 533 50.56 1.36 3.62
CA LEU A 533 51.59 2.35 3.99
C LEU A 533 52.16 2.09 5.39
N GLU A 534 51.34 1.70 6.35
CA GLU A 534 51.80 1.39 7.73
C GLU A 534 52.81 0.22 7.69
N ALA A 535 52.57 -0.79 6.83
CA ALA A 535 53.40 -1.95 6.70
C ALA A 535 54.71 -1.73 5.93
N PHE A 536 54.69 -0.87 4.89
CA PHE A 536 55.77 -0.80 3.90
C PHE A 536 56.26 0.64 3.60
N ARG A 537 55.98 1.64 4.45
CA ARG A 537 56.33 3.07 4.24
C ARG A 537 57.80 3.28 3.89
N ASP A 538 58.69 2.60 4.60
CA ASP A 538 60.16 2.78 4.46
C ASP A 538 60.71 2.16 3.16
N GLU A 539 59.93 1.34 2.50
CA GLU A 539 60.30 0.65 1.25
C GLU A 539 59.72 1.37 0.00
N LEU A 540 58.97 2.48 0.18
CA LEU A 540 58.30 3.19 -0.87
C LEU A 540 58.86 4.59 -1.10
N ASP A 541 59.31 4.87 -2.31
CA ASP A 541 59.77 6.20 -2.73
C ASP A 541 58.65 7.25 -2.84
N ASN A 542 57.43 6.80 -3.00
CA ASN A 542 56.24 7.66 -3.25
C ASN A 542 55.25 7.73 -2.06
N ALA A 543 55.67 7.33 -0.86
CA ALA A 543 54.79 7.28 0.31
C ALA A 543 54.07 8.63 0.59
N GLN A 544 54.79 9.75 0.42
CA GLN A 544 54.20 11.08 0.59
C GLN A 544 53.09 11.39 -0.46
N ILE A 545 53.28 10.96 -1.67
CA ILE A 545 52.26 11.14 -2.77
C ILE A 545 50.98 10.35 -2.45
N ILE A 546 51.15 9.15 -1.86
CA ILE A 546 50.03 8.33 -1.42
C ILE A 546 49.30 9.01 -0.23
N ASP A 547 50.03 9.55 0.76
CA ASP A 547 49.40 10.31 1.85
C ASP A 547 48.61 11.52 1.34
N GLU A 548 49.13 12.28 0.38
CA GLU A 548 48.44 13.41 -0.26
C GLU A 548 47.17 12.96 -1.00
N ALA A 549 47.21 11.81 -1.68
CA ALA A 549 46.06 11.27 -2.40
C ALA A 549 44.99 10.74 -1.40
N ILE A 550 45.38 10.12 -0.31
CA ILE A 550 44.48 9.73 0.78
C ILE A 550 43.79 10.97 1.37
N ALA A 551 44.55 11.99 1.70
CA ALA A 551 44.00 13.23 2.28
C ALA A 551 43.01 13.92 1.32
N ALA A 552 43.26 13.87 0.02
CA ALA A 552 42.34 14.42 -0.98
C ALA A 552 41.01 13.66 -1.01
N VAL A 553 41.04 12.33 -0.94
CA VAL A 553 39.80 11.52 -0.88
C VAL A 553 39.04 11.78 0.41
N GLU A 554 39.74 11.77 1.56
CA GLU A 554 39.13 12.03 2.87
C GLU A 554 38.54 13.44 2.97
N GLY A 555 39.20 14.44 2.40
CA GLY A 555 38.67 15.81 2.35
C GLY A 555 37.34 15.91 1.59
N LEU A 556 37.20 15.16 0.50
CA LEU A 556 35.94 15.10 -0.26
C LEU A 556 34.85 14.34 0.50
N LEU A 557 35.18 13.26 1.20
CA LEU A 557 34.24 12.52 2.04
C LEU A 557 33.76 13.37 3.23
N GLN A 558 34.65 14.13 3.88
CA GLN A 558 34.32 15.01 5.00
C GLN A 558 33.52 16.26 4.59
N SER A 559 33.65 16.71 3.36
CA SER A 559 32.93 17.89 2.83
C SER A 559 31.50 17.57 2.38
N ALA A 560 31.13 16.30 2.33
CA ALA A 560 29.78 15.87 1.98
C ALA A 560 28.78 16.25 3.09
N ASP A 561 27.63 16.79 2.68
CA ASP A 561 26.50 17.10 3.57
C ASP A 561 25.33 16.16 3.21
N ASN A 562 24.75 15.48 4.21
CA ASN A 562 23.59 14.59 4.07
C ASN A 562 23.71 13.57 2.91
N ASP A 563 24.85 12.89 2.78
CA ASP A 563 25.14 11.94 1.69
C ASP A 563 25.08 12.56 0.28
N GLN A 564 25.35 13.85 0.18
CA GLN A 564 25.51 14.56 -1.09
C GLN A 564 26.87 15.22 -1.15
N GLY A 565 27.65 14.90 -2.16
CA GLY A 565 28.97 15.45 -2.41
C GLY A 565 29.31 15.51 -3.89
N ASP A 566 30.49 16.02 -4.21
CA ASP A 566 30.97 16.08 -5.60
C ASP A 566 31.43 14.70 -6.07
N LEU A 567 30.47 13.90 -6.58
CA LEU A 567 30.71 12.55 -7.10
C LEU A 567 31.80 12.49 -8.20
N PRO A 568 31.83 13.40 -9.20
CA PRO A 568 32.91 13.44 -10.18
C PRO A 568 34.28 13.66 -9.54
N ALA A 569 34.38 14.60 -8.58
CA ALA A 569 35.64 14.87 -7.88
C ALA A 569 36.09 13.67 -7.04
N LEU A 570 35.16 13.01 -6.33
CA LEU A 570 35.45 11.81 -5.55
C LEU A 570 35.97 10.68 -6.42
N LYS A 571 35.31 10.39 -7.54
CA LYS A 571 35.76 9.36 -8.51
C LYS A 571 37.13 9.67 -9.08
N ALA A 572 37.41 10.93 -9.38
CA ALA A 572 38.73 11.35 -9.87
C ALA A 572 39.82 11.19 -8.79
N ALA A 573 39.52 11.54 -7.53
CA ALA A 573 40.44 11.39 -6.42
C ALA A 573 40.74 9.91 -6.12
N VAL A 574 39.74 9.04 -6.13
CA VAL A 574 39.90 7.60 -5.97
C VAL A 574 40.74 7.00 -7.12
N ALA A 575 40.43 7.35 -8.36
CA ALA A 575 41.24 6.89 -9.51
C ALA A 575 42.71 7.34 -9.42
N ARG A 576 42.96 8.56 -8.86
CA ARG A 576 44.33 9.01 -8.59
C ARG A 576 44.97 8.19 -7.47
N LEU A 577 44.23 7.90 -6.38
CA LEU A 577 44.71 7.06 -5.29
C LEU A 577 45.10 5.67 -5.82
N ASP A 578 44.23 5.03 -6.60
CA ASP A 578 44.48 3.73 -7.22
C ASP A 578 45.78 3.77 -8.06
N GLN A 579 45.96 4.83 -8.86
CA GLN A 579 47.15 4.95 -9.70
C GLN A 579 48.45 5.10 -8.89
N VAL A 580 48.44 5.92 -7.82
CA VAL A 580 49.67 6.14 -7.02
C VAL A 580 49.96 5.00 -6.08
N THR A 581 49.01 4.13 -5.75
CA THR A 581 49.18 2.93 -4.91
C THR A 581 49.60 1.70 -5.69
N LEU A 582 49.71 1.74 -7.04
CA LEU A 582 50.21 0.59 -7.83
C LEU A 582 51.56 0.03 -7.33
N PRO A 583 52.58 0.89 -7.06
CA PRO A 583 53.86 0.34 -6.54
C PRO A 583 53.71 -0.30 -5.16
N LEU A 584 52.81 0.22 -4.30
CA LEU A 584 52.51 -0.38 -3.01
C LEU A 584 51.82 -1.75 -3.20
N ALA A 585 50.87 -1.87 -4.11
CA ALA A 585 50.18 -3.11 -4.41
C ALA A 585 51.17 -4.20 -4.96
N ASP A 586 52.07 -3.82 -5.84
CA ASP A 586 53.13 -4.71 -6.36
C ASP A 586 54.03 -5.19 -5.21
N LEU A 587 54.45 -4.29 -4.31
CA LEU A 587 55.27 -4.63 -3.15
C LEU A 587 54.56 -5.60 -2.19
N ILE A 588 53.28 -5.37 -1.91
CA ILE A 588 52.45 -6.26 -1.09
C ILE A 588 52.36 -7.66 -1.72
N MET A 589 52.12 -7.72 -3.03
CA MET A 589 52.04 -8.98 -3.77
C MET A 589 53.37 -9.73 -3.76
N ASP A 590 54.50 -9.04 -3.97
CA ASP A 590 55.83 -9.65 -3.94
C ASP A 590 56.15 -10.22 -2.54
N ARG A 591 55.85 -9.47 -1.48
CA ARG A 591 56.07 -9.96 -0.10
C ARG A 591 55.14 -11.12 0.26
N ALA A 592 53.87 -11.09 -0.18
CA ALA A 592 52.96 -12.21 0.01
C ALA A 592 53.44 -13.48 -0.71
N MET A 593 53.96 -13.32 -1.91
CA MET A 593 54.50 -14.41 -2.70
C MET A 593 55.79 -14.97 -2.08
N GLU A 594 56.72 -14.12 -1.61
CA GLU A 594 57.89 -14.52 -0.83
C GLU A 594 57.51 -15.33 0.41
N ALA A 595 56.54 -14.83 1.21
CA ALA A 595 56.07 -15.50 2.41
C ALA A 595 55.45 -16.89 2.10
N MET A 596 54.71 -16.98 1.00
CA MET A 596 54.11 -18.23 0.54
C MET A 596 55.18 -19.25 0.08
N LEU A 597 56.19 -18.79 -0.67
CA LEU A 597 57.30 -19.63 -1.12
C LEU A 597 58.20 -20.12 0.03
N ARG A 598 58.43 -19.26 1.04
CA ARG A 598 59.13 -19.66 2.30
C ARG A 598 58.31 -20.70 3.07
N LYS A 599 56.99 -20.56 3.15
CA LYS A 599 56.11 -21.52 3.82
C LYS A 599 56.07 -22.89 3.09
N GLN A 600 56.32 -22.89 1.79
CA GLN A 600 56.45 -24.10 0.97
C GLN A 600 57.88 -24.69 0.91
N GLY A 601 58.86 -24.06 1.55
CA GLY A 601 60.24 -24.52 1.58
C GLY A 601 60.99 -24.36 0.23
N VAL A 602 60.54 -23.44 -0.63
CA VAL A 602 61.15 -23.16 -1.93
C VAL A 602 62.18 -22.02 -1.84
N LEU A 603 62.06 -21.17 -0.83
CA LEU A 603 63.00 -20.09 -0.47
C LEU A 603 63.44 -20.25 0.98
N ASP A 604 64.74 -20.02 1.24
CA ASP A 604 65.35 -20.03 2.57
C ASP A 604 64.91 -18.84 3.46
#